data_0eefeb02d00494fd3564195c800a060a
#
_entry.id   0eefeb02d00494fd3564195c800a060a
#
_cell.length_a   1.000
_cell.length_b   1.000
_cell.length_c   1.000
_cell.angle_alpha   90.00
_cell.angle_beta   90.00
_cell.angle_gamma   90.00
#
_symmetry.space_group_name_H-M   'P 1'
#
loop_
_entity.id
_entity.type
_entity.pdbx_description
1 polymer ?
#
loop_
_entity_poly.entity_id
_entity_poly.type
_entity_poly.pdbx_seq_one_letter_code
_entity_poly.pdbx_strand_id
1 'polypeptide(L)'
;FCMKRGKVVVNPIIDWQDADVWEFHDLYHLPHNPLYDLGYKRVGCIGCPMALNLRELDDLPEYKALYIRSFQRYLDLHPEIAARFHWQTGADMFRWWITRKGWEDSESGQLDIEEYLTGLVDGDDDEALF
;
A
#
# COMPACT_ATOMS: atom_id res chain seq x y z
N PHE A 1 -6.61 18.27 -21.68
CA PHE A 1 -6.28 18.86 -20.35
C PHE A 1 -7.50 18.97 -19.47
N CYS A 2 -7.27 19.02 -18.16
CA CYS A 2 -8.33 19.40 -17.23
C CYS A 2 -7.86 20.52 -16.30
N MET A 3 -8.81 21.34 -15.86
CA MET A 3 -8.57 22.37 -14.85
C MET A 3 -8.98 21.82 -13.50
N LYS A 4 -8.02 21.65 -12.59
CA LYS A 4 -8.28 21.22 -11.22
C LYS A 4 -7.69 22.22 -10.23
N ARG A 5 -8.53 22.84 -9.40
CA ARG A 5 -8.10 23.82 -8.38
C ARG A 5 -7.23 24.95 -8.95
N GLY A 6 -7.59 25.51 -10.12
CA GLY A 6 -6.86 26.60 -10.77
C GLY A 6 -5.52 26.21 -11.42
N LYS A 7 -5.22 24.92 -11.51
CA LYS A 7 -4.01 24.40 -12.19
C LYS A 7 -4.39 23.73 -13.50
N VAL A 8 -3.60 23.97 -14.54
CA VAL A 8 -3.71 23.22 -15.80
C VAL A 8 -2.98 21.90 -15.61
N VAL A 9 -3.69 20.78 -15.81
CA VAL A 9 -3.13 19.43 -15.78
C VAL A 9 -3.06 18.92 -17.22
N VAL A 10 -1.89 18.47 -17.63
CA VAL A 10 -1.63 17.88 -18.94
C VAL A 10 -1.27 16.41 -18.73
N ASN A 11 -1.99 15.54 -19.38
CA ASN A 11 -1.74 14.09 -19.36
C ASN A 11 -1.35 13.65 -20.80
N PRO A 12 -0.10 13.71 -21.19
CA PRO A 12 0.33 13.53 -22.57
C PRO A 12 0.15 12.10 -23.10
N ILE A 13 0.10 11.11 -22.20
CA ILE A 13 -0.03 9.67 -22.53
C ILE A 13 -1.35 9.07 -22.04
N ILE A 14 -2.41 9.87 -21.89
CA ILE A 14 -3.68 9.40 -21.31
C ILE A 14 -4.36 8.33 -22.16
N ASP A 15 -4.10 8.33 -23.45
CA ASP A 15 -4.69 7.37 -24.40
C ASP A 15 -3.78 6.16 -24.67
N TRP A 16 -2.62 6.09 -24.04
CA TRP A 16 -1.70 4.97 -24.21
C TRP A 16 -2.22 3.72 -23.49
N GLN A 17 -2.07 2.59 -24.18
CA GLN A 17 -2.25 1.26 -23.60
C GLN A 17 -0.89 0.74 -23.05
N ASP A 18 -0.92 -0.32 -22.26
CA ASP A 18 0.32 -0.95 -21.75
C ASP A 18 1.25 -1.36 -22.91
N ALA A 19 0.69 -1.81 -24.03
CA ALA A 19 1.45 -2.17 -25.23
C ALA A 19 2.22 -0.98 -25.81
N ASP A 20 1.61 0.20 -25.87
CA ASP A 20 2.24 1.41 -26.39
C ASP A 20 3.42 1.85 -25.53
N VAL A 21 3.30 1.67 -24.21
CA VAL A 21 4.38 1.95 -23.25
C VAL A 21 5.57 1.03 -23.52
N TRP A 22 5.35 -0.25 -23.72
CA TRP A 22 6.41 -1.22 -24.00
C TRP A 22 7.03 -1.03 -25.37
N GLU A 23 6.23 -0.75 -26.40
CA GLU A 23 6.74 -0.39 -27.72
C GLU A 23 7.65 0.85 -27.65
N PHE A 24 7.27 1.86 -26.86
CA PHE A 24 8.09 3.04 -26.65
C PHE A 24 9.42 2.71 -25.95
N HIS A 25 9.39 1.85 -24.92
CA HIS A 25 10.59 1.37 -24.24
C HIS A 25 11.56 0.67 -25.20
N ASP A 26 11.04 -0.23 -26.04
CA ASP A 26 11.83 -0.97 -27.00
C ASP A 26 12.41 -0.06 -28.10
N LEU A 27 11.61 0.85 -28.64
CA LEU A 27 12.00 1.77 -29.69
C LEU A 27 13.15 2.69 -29.26
N TYR A 28 13.13 3.16 -28.02
CA TYR A 28 14.12 4.08 -27.47
C TYR A 28 15.17 3.42 -26.58
N HIS A 29 15.16 2.10 -26.50
CA HIS A 29 16.08 1.32 -25.66
C HIS A 29 16.14 1.80 -24.22
N LEU A 30 14.98 2.11 -23.63
CA LEU A 30 14.89 2.63 -22.28
C LEU A 30 15.11 1.51 -21.25
N PRO A 31 15.83 1.78 -20.16
CA PRO A 31 15.97 0.81 -19.08
C PRO A 31 14.62 0.61 -18.37
N HIS A 32 14.35 -0.62 -17.98
CA HIS A 32 13.19 -0.97 -17.15
C HIS A 32 13.61 -1.84 -15.95
N ASN A 33 12.68 -2.03 -15.01
CA ASN A 33 12.95 -2.87 -13.86
C ASN A 33 13.02 -4.35 -14.28
N PRO A 34 14.09 -5.10 -13.94
CA PRO A 34 14.25 -6.50 -14.32
C PRO A 34 13.14 -7.44 -13.84
N LEU A 35 12.33 -7.05 -12.87
CA LEU A 35 11.19 -7.84 -12.43
C LEU A 35 10.12 -8.02 -13.52
N TYR A 36 10.04 -7.09 -14.49
CA TYR A 36 9.18 -7.27 -15.64
C TYR A 36 9.61 -8.45 -16.52
N ASP A 37 10.92 -8.68 -16.65
CA ASP A 37 11.48 -9.82 -17.39
C ASP A 37 11.14 -11.15 -16.69
N LEU A 38 10.93 -11.13 -15.37
CA LEU A 38 10.48 -12.26 -14.57
C LEU A 38 8.95 -12.46 -14.60
N GLY A 39 8.25 -11.69 -15.42
CA GLY A 39 6.81 -11.81 -15.62
C GLY A 39 5.95 -11.08 -14.59
N TYR A 40 6.52 -10.13 -13.84
CA TYR A 40 5.71 -9.22 -13.03
C TYR A 40 4.96 -8.26 -13.94
N LYS A 41 3.65 -8.19 -13.79
CA LYS A 41 2.81 -7.29 -14.60
C LYS A 41 2.88 -5.84 -14.15
N ARG A 42 3.17 -5.63 -12.88
CA ARG A 42 3.26 -4.31 -12.28
C ARG A 42 4.25 -4.37 -11.12
N VAL A 43 5.25 -3.51 -11.20
CA VAL A 43 6.27 -3.38 -10.15
C VAL A 43 5.98 -2.15 -9.32
N GLY A 44 5.92 -2.31 -8.01
CA GLY A 44 5.63 -1.25 -7.05
C GLY A 44 6.23 -1.56 -5.67
N CYS A 45 5.61 -1.03 -4.63
CA CYS A 45 6.04 -1.33 -3.26
C CYS A 45 5.71 -2.78 -2.90
N ILE A 46 6.68 -3.51 -2.36
CA ILE A 46 6.47 -4.88 -1.86
C ILE A 46 5.42 -4.86 -0.75
N GLY A 47 4.40 -5.70 -0.87
CA GLY A 47 3.32 -5.78 0.12
C GLY A 47 2.40 -4.56 0.17
N CYS A 48 2.35 -3.76 -0.89
CA CYS A 48 1.45 -2.63 -0.99
C CYS A 48 -0.01 -3.08 -0.91
N PRO A 49 -0.83 -2.56 0.03
CA PRO A 49 -2.24 -2.96 0.14
C PRO A 49 -3.09 -2.48 -1.04
N MET A 50 -2.54 -1.60 -1.90
CA MET A 50 -3.17 -1.14 -3.14
C MET A 50 -2.85 -2.05 -4.33
N ALA A 51 -1.93 -3.01 -4.18
CA ALA A 51 -1.59 -3.93 -5.24
C ALA A 51 -2.71 -4.96 -5.46
N LEU A 52 -2.97 -5.27 -6.72
CA LEU A 52 -3.93 -6.32 -7.09
C LEU A 52 -3.35 -7.73 -6.94
N ASN A 53 -2.02 -7.83 -6.90
CA ASN A 53 -1.28 -9.06 -6.78
C ASN A 53 -0.12 -8.83 -5.79
N LEU A 54 0.07 -9.77 -4.90
CA LEU A 54 1.09 -9.73 -3.84
C LEU A 54 2.12 -10.85 -4.03
N ARG A 55 2.32 -11.29 -5.28
CA ARG A 55 3.29 -12.34 -5.64
C ARG A 55 4.67 -12.07 -5.04
N GLU A 56 5.08 -10.81 -4.96
CA GLU A 56 6.35 -10.40 -4.37
C GLU A 56 6.50 -10.80 -2.89
N LEU A 57 5.42 -10.96 -2.15
CA LEU A 57 5.47 -11.45 -0.76
C LEU A 57 5.71 -12.96 -0.67
N ASP A 58 5.38 -13.70 -1.73
CA ASP A 58 5.66 -15.14 -1.83
C ASP A 58 7.08 -15.36 -2.35
N ASP A 59 7.50 -14.56 -3.33
CA ASP A 59 8.85 -14.61 -3.90
C ASP A 59 9.93 -14.06 -2.94
N LEU A 60 9.55 -13.15 -2.02
CA LEU A 60 10.43 -12.47 -1.07
C LEU A 60 9.88 -12.58 0.37
N PRO A 61 9.88 -13.77 0.97
CA PRO A 61 9.24 -14.04 2.27
C PRO A 61 9.84 -13.25 3.45
N GLU A 62 11.08 -12.78 3.32
CA GLU A 62 11.73 -11.93 4.31
C GLU A 62 11.00 -10.61 4.54
N TYR A 63 10.41 -10.03 3.48
CA TYR A 63 9.60 -8.81 3.62
C TYR A 63 8.29 -9.06 4.35
N LYS A 64 7.64 -10.21 4.10
CA LYS A 64 6.46 -10.62 4.87
C LYS A 64 6.78 -10.73 6.36
N ALA A 65 7.89 -11.37 6.70
CA ALA A 65 8.35 -11.49 8.07
C ALA A 65 8.69 -10.12 8.69
N LEU A 66 9.25 -9.21 7.92
CA LEU A 66 9.55 -7.84 8.35
C LEU A 66 8.26 -7.08 8.69
N TYR A 67 7.24 -7.14 7.82
CA TYR A 67 5.93 -6.53 8.07
C TYR A 67 5.30 -7.05 9.36
N ILE A 68 5.24 -8.38 9.54
CA ILE A 68 4.64 -8.99 10.73
C ILE A 68 5.36 -8.53 12.00
N ARG A 69 6.70 -8.49 12.01
CA ARG A 69 7.48 -8.02 13.16
C ARG A 69 7.24 -6.54 13.44
N SER A 70 7.17 -5.72 12.39
CA SER A 70 6.94 -4.28 12.54
C SER A 70 5.54 -4.01 13.09
N PHE A 71 4.54 -4.72 12.60
CA PHE A 71 3.18 -4.63 13.12
C PHE A 71 3.05 -5.14 14.55
N GLN A 72 3.75 -6.25 14.90
CA GLN A 72 3.78 -6.71 16.28
C GLN A 72 4.35 -5.63 17.20
N ARG A 73 5.49 -5.04 16.83
CA ARG A 73 6.09 -3.96 17.61
C ARG A 73 5.14 -2.76 17.74
N TYR A 74 4.43 -2.41 16.68
CA TYR A 74 3.44 -1.34 16.72
C TYR A 74 2.31 -1.65 17.71
N LEU A 75 1.76 -2.87 17.68
CA LEU A 75 0.70 -3.30 18.61
C LEU A 75 1.18 -3.36 20.06
N ASP A 76 2.43 -3.74 20.29
CA ASP A 76 3.04 -3.75 21.63
C ASP A 76 3.17 -2.33 22.21
N LEU A 77 3.40 -1.33 21.36
CA LEU A 77 3.48 0.08 21.74
C LEU A 77 2.10 0.74 21.85
N HIS A 78 1.09 0.21 21.16
CA HIS A 78 -0.26 0.78 21.05
C HIS A 78 -1.33 -0.27 21.41
N PRO A 79 -1.41 -0.70 22.67
CA PRO A 79 -2.37 -1.72 23.09
C PRO A 79 -3.84 -1.29 22.92
N GLU A 80 -4.10 0.01 22.97
CA GLU A 80 -5.42 0.60 22.69
C GLU A 80 -5.88 0.34 21.25
N ILE A 81 -4.95 0.39 20.29
CA ILE A 81 -5.22 0.07 18.88
C ILE A 81 -5.49 -1.42 18.73
N ALA A 82 -4.65 -2.26 19.35
CA ALA A 82 -4.84 -3.71 19.35
C ALA A 82 -6.24 -4.10 19.87
N ALA A 83 -6.66 -3.49 20.99
CA ALA A 83 -7.97 -3.73 21.58
C ALA A 83 -9.11 -3.24 20.69
N ARG A 84 -8.98 -2.03 20.11
CA ARG A 84 -10.01 -1.42 19.25
C ARG A 84 -10.31 -2.25 18.01
N PHE A 85 -9.28 -2.82 17.39
CA PHE A 85 -9.42 -3.61 16.15
C PHE A 85 -9.40 -5.11 16.39
N HIS A 86 -9.38 -5.55 17.65
CA HIS A 86 -9.31 -6.95 18.06
C HIS A 86 -8.12 -7.73 17.46
N TRP A 87 -7.03 -7.03 17.11
CA TRP A 87 -5.80 -7.66 16.65
C TRP A 87 -4.99 -8.16 17.85
N GLN A 88 -4.71 -9.47 17.85
CA GLN A 88 -3.92 -10.09 18.92
C GLN A 88 -2.44 -10.15 18.55
N THR A 89 -2.16 -10.24 17.26
CA THR A 89 -0.79 -10.41 16.75
C THR A 89 -0.51 -9.50 15.55
N GLY A 90 0.78 -9.25 15.31
CA GLY A 90 1.21 -8.58 14.09
C GLY A 90 0.80 -9.31 12.80
N ALA A 91 0.57 -10.63 12.88
CA ALA A 91 0.06 -11.40 11.76
C ALA A 91 -1.42 -11.08 11.46
N ASP A 92 -2.23 -10.77 12.48
CA ASP A 92 -3.62 -10.36 12.28
C ASP A 92 -3.68 -9.00 11.60
N MET A 93 -2.87 -8.04 12.07
CA MET A 93 -2.76 -6.74 11.44
C MET A 93 -2.21 -6.85 10.01
N PHE A 94 -1.23 -7.73 9.76
CA PHE A 94 -0.71 -7.96 8.42
C PHE A 94 -1.78 -8.57 7.49
N ARG A 95 -2.59 -9.49 7.97
CA ARG A 95 -3.71 -10.07 7.20
C ARG A 95 -4.72 -8.99 6.80
N TRP A 96 -5.10 -8.14 7.74
CA TRP A 96 -5.94 -6.98 7.44
C TRP A 96 -5.29 -6.07 6.39
N TRP A 97 -4.01 -5.76 6.53
CA TRP A 97 -3.25 -4.90 5.62
C TRP A 97 -3.31 -5.39 4.17
N ILE A 98 -3.12 -6.69 3.93
CA ILE A 98 -3.09 -7.25 2.57
C ILE A 98 -4.48 -7.52 1.99
N THR A 99 -5.46 -7.85 2.84
CA THR A 99 -6.81 -8.18 2.37
C THR A 99 -7.72 -6.97 2.27
N ARG A 100 -7.44 -5.91 3.02
CA ARG A 100 -8.31 -4.74 3.23
C ARG A 100 -9.71 -5.10 3.69
N LYS A 101 -9.91 -6.32 4.10
CA LYS A 101 -11.14 -6.73 4.74
C LYS A 101 -11.03 -6.34 6.18
N GLY A 102 -11.88 -5.42 6.60
CA GLY A 102 -12.09 -5.13 8.01
C GLY A 102 -12.54 -6.38 8.75
N TRP A 103 -12.65 -6.29 10.06
CA TRP A 103 -13.26 -7.30 10.90
C TRP A 103 -14.72 -7.50 10.44
N GLU A 104 -15.02 -8.57 9.72
CA GLU A 104 -16.33 -8.81 9.11
C GLU A 104 -17.43 -9.10 10.13
N ASP A 105 -17.09 -9.31 11.39
CA ASP A 105 -18.03 -9.64 12.47
C ASP A 105 -18.41 -8.45 13.37
N SER A 106 -17.94 -7.26 13.13
CA SER A 106 -18.48 -6.09 13.79
C SER A 106 -19.70 -5.58 13.02
N GLU A 107 -20.88 -5.81 13.55
CA GLU A 107 -22.16 -5.24 13.06
C GLU A 107 -22.19 -3.71 13.02
N SER A 108 -21.08 -3.07 13.25
CA SER A 108 -20.96 -1.61 13.25
C SER A 108 -19.80 -1.13 12.42
N GLY A 109 -20.09 -0.82 11.17
CA GLY A 109 -19.43 0.31 10.56
C GLY A 109 -18.04 0.04 10.01
N GLN A 110 -18.00 0.10 8.73
CA GLN A 110 -16.89 0.52 7.92
C GLN A 110 -16.12 1.63 8.67
N LEU A 111 -14.96 1.28 9.26
CA LEU A 111 -14.07 2.28 9.84
C LEU A 111 -13.51 3.08 8.67
N ASP A 112 -13.93 4.35 8.62
CA ASP A 112 -13.39 5.28 7.64
C ASP A 112 -11.92 5.52 7.95
N ILE A 113 -11.06 5.01 7.09
CA ILE A 113 -9.60 5.23 7.17
C ILE A 113 -9.29 6.74 7.15
N GLU A 114 -10.10 7.55 6.49
CA GLU A 114 -9.94 9.01 6.46
C GLU A 114 -10.21 9.62 7.84
N GLU A 115 -11.21 9.15 8.59
CA GLU A 115 -11.48 9.60 9.95
C GLU A 115 -10.35 9.21 10.93
N TYR A 116 -9.75 8.02 10.72
CA TYR A 116 -8.62 7.57 11.52
C TYR A 116 -7.35 8.40 11.25
N LEU A 117 -7.07 8.69 9.98
CA LEU A 117 -5.89 9.50 9.60
C LEU A 117 -6.04 10.96 10.02
N THR A 118 -7.23 11.52 10.02
CA THR A 118 -7.45 12.89 10.53
C THR A 118 -7.28 12.98 12.04
N GLY A 119 -7.64 11.93 12.79
CA GLY A 119 -7.40 11.88 14.24
C GLY A 119 -5.94 11.73 14.65
N LEU A 120 -5.05 11.34 13.73
CA LEU A 120 -3.60 11.27 13.97
C LEU A 120 -2.87 12.58 13.67
N VAL A 121 -3.49 13.49 12.91
CA VAL A 121 -2.89 14.77 12.51
C VAL A 121 -3.04 15.83 13.60
N ASP A 122 -3.98 15.68 14.53
CA ASP A 122 -4.20 16.61 15.65
C ASP A 122 -3.34 16.33 16.90
N GLY A 123 -2.47 15.33 16.84
CA GLY A 123 -1.46 15.07 17.87
C GLY A 123 -0.12 15.69 17.46
N ASP A 124 0.21 16.83 18.06
CA ASP A 124 1.54 17.44 18.00
C ASP A 124 2.60 16.51 18.61
N ASP A 125 3.12 15.58 17.82
CA ASP A 125 4.35 14.84 18.16
C ASP A 125 5.21 14.67 16.89
N ASP A 126 5.91 15.75 16.55
CA ASP A 126 6.91 15.84 15.46
C ASP A 126 8.27 15.20 15.83
N GLU A 127 8.34 14.25 16.75
CA GLU A 127 9.64 13.78 17.26
C GLU A 127 9.81 12.27 17.36
N ALA A 128 9.33 11.42 16.47
CA ALA A 128 9.78 10.02 16.49
C ALA A 128 9.46 9.18 15.25
N LEU A 129 9.90 9.59 14.07
CA LEU A 129 9.85 8.68 12.90
C LEU A 129 11.11 8.78 12.03
N PHE A 130 12.31 8.58 12.65
CA PHE A 130 13.49 8.11 11.90
C PHE A 130 14.42 7.35 12.85
#